data_229dd6f489d35f4ec632200c0a900d08
#
_entry.id   229dd6f489d35f4ec632200c0a900d08
#
_cell.length_a   1.000
_cell.length_b   1.000
_cell.length_c   1.000
_cell.angle_alpha   90.00
_cell.angle_beta   90.00
_cell.angle_gamma   90.00
#
_symmetry.space_group_name_H-M   'P 1'
#
loop_
_entity.id
_entity.type
_entity.pdbx_description
1 polymer ?
#
loop_
_entity_poly.entity_id
_entity_poly.type
_entity_poly.pdbx_seq_one_letter_code
_entity_poly.pdbx_strand_id
1 'polypeptide(L)'
;LPTPQLQHFYISEEQSIYLLKANDARKHKAWIRLCKQQLSQLGYRDIEFIGKGAYGFVFAGINAAAHSHVFKFSRITLPQQVQDRLEEEAFMLSQVQHPNVPPVVKFERVGRQGILVMERARGEDLEQLCRRMGALPVDMIMDIARQLANILYYLRTGRPLVHGDIKPSNLVYDMDRQQLSLIDWGSAVFAQRDEHDRAVEGDVMALMSSDHQHTNARMGDVYFIGEEQLGGALSSPRFDEQGVAATLYALASGQASRFGTTVIPPTSIGLPVELARTLDAMLGDDPLRRRQAGDYFIRSMRHSHRLHLPQLRRPEPQAQIPVWLQNRHRDVETVSYSSRKSFLKEHNSQDPIARMDDVQLEKYYRNFLAGMGDTEKGFIAAVGRLAHYPIVGGLAIHWQETGVFIDSNLALYDAGEKAALVLAVNNMVTLARGIKRIGVFKACFFNARDTLHIERSDTSQPFVAGAGLQLPFEVGDVPSLEDKSRLHSYFEDGKDPDENLELPAEIMAELGRINQIHHTGCIIFEALPNHLKVHSYLKLLNPRKQAAFRASLDRILHHVGKIQGQGVSGFMKLPYKNTRQFEHLDRLADDFYPRNPKQAGI
;
A
#
# COMPACT_ATOMS: atom_id res chain seq x y z
N LEU A 1 3.69 -34.15 6.27
CA LEU A 1 3.50 -33.45 5.01
C LEU A 1 3.98 -32.03 5.20
N PRO A 2 4.84 -31.46 4.33
CA PRO A 2 5.25 -30.09 4.45
C PRO A 2 4.03 -29.21 4.32
N THR A 3 3.85 -28.29 5.27
CA THR A 3 2.79 -27.25 5.22
C THR A 3 3.00 -26.43 3.95
N PRO A 4 1.99 -26.30 3.07
CA PRO A 4 2.14 -25.54 1.83
C PRO A 4 2.49 -24.09 2.18
N GLN A 5 3.52 -23.56 1.55
CA GLN A 5 3.91 -22.16 1.69
C GLN A 5 2.89 -21.31 0.93
N LEU A 6 2.21 -20.43 1.65
CA LEU A 6 1.34 -19.40 1.05
C LEU A 6 2.19 -18.35 0.34
N GLN A 7 1.82 -18.01 -0.86
CA GLN A 7 2.36 -16.85 -1.54
C GLN A 7 1.84 -15.57 -0.91
N HIS A 8 2.74 -14.64 -0.71
CA HIS A 8 2.48 -13.46 0.06
C HIS A 8 2.47 -12.26 -0.87
N PHE A 9 1.27 -11.77 -1.12
CA PHE A 9 1.05 -10.51 -1.79
C PHE A 9 0.87 -9.41 -0.75
N TYR A 10 1.52 -8.27 -0.98
CA TYR A 10 1.24 -7.10 -0.16
C TYR A 10 -0.20 -6.67 -0.42
N ILE A 11 -0.94 -6.57 0.63
CA ILE A 11 -2.32 -6.11 0.61
C ILE A 11 -2.35 -4.92 1.54
N SER A 12 -2.75 -3.76 1.03
CA SER A 12 -2.98 -2.60 1.89
C SER A 12 -4.06 -2.94 2.94
N GLU A 13 -4.03 -2.29 4.09
CA GLU A 13 -5.06 -2.51 5.12
C GLU A 13 -6.47 -2.31 4.59
N GLU A 14 -6.66 -1.36 3.68
CA GLU A 14 -7.94 -1.10 3.01
C GLU A 14 -8.40 -2.30 2.18
N GLN A 15 -7.49 -2.94 1.47
CA GLN A 15 -7.78 -4.14 0.67
C GLN A 15 -8.01 -5.39 1.53
N SER A 16 -7.48 -5.44 2.75
CA SER A 16 -7.66 -6.60 3.65
C SER A 16 -9.13 -6.89 3.97
N ILE A 17 -10.01 -5.89 3.90
CA ILE A 17 -11.46 -6.05 4.08
C ILE A 17 -12.05 -6.95 2.99
N TYR A 18 -11.61 -6.79 1.75
CA TYR A 18 -12.10 -7.56 0.60
C TYR A 18 -11.54 -8.99 0.54
N LEU A 19 -10.49 -9.23 1.31
CA LEU A 19 -9.87 -10.56 1.42
C LEU A 19 -10.44 -11.37 2.58
N LEU A 20 -11.33 -10.79 3.38
CA LEU A 20 -12.03 -11.53 4.43
C LEU A 20 -12.91 -12.62 3.82
N LYS A 21 -13.07 -13.72 4.54
CA LYS A 21 -14.09 -14.72 4.23
C LYS A 21 -15.46 -14.06 4.18
N ALA A 22 -16.36 -14.54 3.34
CA ALA A 22 -17.72 -13.98 3.25
C ALA A 22 -18.42 -13.90 4.60
N ASN A 23 -18.18 -14.88 5.48
CA ASN A 23 -18.71 -14.89 6.84
C ASN A 23 -18.05 -13.80 7.72
N ASP A 24 -16.76 -13.57 7.59
CA ASP A 24 -16.04 -12.53 8.32
C ASP A 24 -16.42 -11.14 7.81
N ALA A 25 -16.63 -10.99 6.50
CA ALA A 25 -17.18 -9.78 5.91
C ALA A 25 -18.60 -9.46 6.44
N ARG A 26 -19.45 -10.47 6.65
CA ARG A 26 -20.77 -10.30 7.28
C ARG A 26 -20.63 -9.88 8.74
N LYS A 27 -19.76 -10.52 9.51
CA LYS A 27 -19.45 -10.14 10.89
C LYS A 27 -18.92 -8.72 10.98
N HIS A 28 -18.01 -8.35 10.08
CA HIS A 28 -17.47 -7.00 9.99
C HIS A 28 -18.56 -5.96 9.73
N LYS A 29 -19.43 -6.19 8.75
CA LYS A 29 -20.59 -5.30 8.47
C LYS A 29 -21.54 -5.21 9.67
N ALA A 30 -21.79 -6.33 10.36
CA ALA A 30 -22.61 -6.35 11.58
C ALA A 30 -21.95 -5.51 12.69
N TRP A 31 -20.65 -5.64 12.86
CA TRP A 31 -19.89 -4.86 13.83
C TRP A 31 -19.91 -3.35 13.55
N ILE A 32 -19.70 -2.94 12.30
CA ILE A 32 -19.83 -1.53 11.89
C ILE A 32 -21.21 -0.99 12.22
N ARG A 33 -22.26 -1.78 11.96
CA ARG A 33 -23.65 -1.39 12.28
C ARG A 33 -23.85 -1.19 13.78
N LEU A 34 -23.32 -2.10 14.62
CA LEU A 34 -23.39 -2.00 16.07
C LEU A 34 -22.67 -0.76 16.60
N CYS A 35 -21.45 -0.48 16.11
CA CYS A 35 -20.72 0.73 16.49
C CYS A 35 -21.48 2.01 16.11
N LYS A 36 -22.04 2.07 14.90
CA LYS A 36 -22.88 3.20 14.46
C LYS A 36 -24.11 3.37 15.36
N GLN A 37 -24.77 2.29 15.70
CA GLN A 37 -25.93 2.32 16.60
C GLN A 37 -25.54 2.83 18.00
N GLN A 38 -24.43 2.37 18.54
CA GLN A 38 -23.90 2.82 19.84
C GLN A 38 -23.58 4.31 19.83
N LEU A 39 -22.92 4.81 18.79
CA LEU A 39 -22.63 6.23 18.64
C LEU A 39 -23.89 7.07 18.49
N SER A 40 -24.91 6.58 17.77
CA SER A 40 -26.24 7.25 17.69
C SER A 40 -26.91 7.34 19.05
N GLN A 41 -26.84 6.29 19.88
CA GLN A 41 -27.38 6.29 21.24
C GLN A 41 -26.65 7.28 22.16
N LEU A 42 -25.38 7.55 21.90
CA LEU A 42 -24.59 8.57 22.60
C LEU A 42 -24.87 10.00 22.08
N GLY A 43 -25.83 10.19 21.18
CA GLY A 43 -26.26 11.49 20.67
C GLY A 43 -25.44 12.01 19.48
N TYR A 44 -24.63 11.16 18.84
CA TYR A 44 -23.94 11.53 17.61
C TYR A 44 -24.80 11.28 16.37
N ARG A 45 -24.69 12.17 15.40
CA ARG A 45 -25.34 12.09 14.08
C ARG A 45 -24.29 12.09 12.97
N ASP A 46 -24.73 11.83 11.74
CA ASP A 46 -23.88 11.80 10.55
C ASP A 46 -22.67 10.87 10.73
N ILE A 47 -22.95 9.65 11.27
CA ILE A 47 -21.91 8.72 11.64
C ILE A 47 -21.38 8.02 10.39
N GLU A 48 -20.12 8.30 10.09
CA GLU A 48 -19.37 7.76 8.97
C GLU A 48 -18.36 6.72 9.47
N PHE A 49 -18.21 5.61 8.74
CA PHE A 49 -17.08 4.71 8.93
C PHE A 49 -15.93 5.22 8.08
N ILE A 50 -14.84 5.67 8.71
CA ILE A 50 -13.68 6.23 8.02
C ILE A 50 -12.73 5.13 7.56
N GLY A 51 -12.50 4.11 8.41
CA GLY A 51 -11.56 3.07 8.07
C GLY A 51 -11.30 2.06 9.19
N LYS A 52 -10.38 1.16 8.89
CA LYS A 52 -9.89 0.14 9.81
C LYS A 52 -8.40 0.39 10.02
N GLY A 53 -8.00 0.75 11.23
CA GLY A 53 -6.59 0.82 11.63
C GLY A 53 -6.07 -0.52 12.15
N ALA A 54 -4.77 -0.59 12.41
CA ALA A 54 -4.10 -1.78 12.93
C ALA A 54 -4.78 -2.35 14.19
N TYR A 55 -5.25 -1.48 15.05
CA TYR A 55 -5.79 -1.85 16.37
C TYR A 55 -7.31 -1.79 16.47
N GLY A 56 -7.99 -1.22 15.47
CA GLY A 56 -9.43 -1.00 15.59
C GLY A 56 -10.15 -0.42 14.39
N PHE A 57 -11.37 0.01 14.64
CA PHE A 57 -12.24 0.64 13.67
C PHE A 57 -12.36 2.12 13.95
N VAL A 58 -12.34 2.93 12.91
CA VAL A 58 -12.37 4.39 12.98
C VAL A 58 -13.67 4.92 12.40
N PHE A 59 -14.36 5.74 13.19
CA PHE A 59 -15.61 6.41 12.80
C PHE A 59 -15.48 7.91 13.00
N ALA A 60 -16.26 8.68 12.24
CA ALA A 60 -16.52 10.08 12.53
C ALA A 60 -17.99 10.30 12.87
N GLY A 61 -18.29 11.36 13.60
CA GLY A 61 -19.65 11.76 13.92
C GLY A 61 -19.70 13.17 14.47
N ILE A 62 -20.88 13.78 14.43
CA ILE A 62 -21.12 15.13 14.90
C ILE A 62 -21.98 15.07 16.15
N ASN A 63 -21.56 15.72 17.23
CA ASN A 63 -22.33 15.79 18.47
C ASN A 63 -23.44 16.88 18.40
N ALA A 64 -24.26 16.98 19.44
CA ALA A 64 -25.36 17.94 19.51
C ALA A 64 -24.90 19.41 19.44
N ALA A 65 -23.65 19.71 19.85
CA ALA A 65 -23.05 21.04 19.77
C ALA A 65 -22.36 21.32 18.41
N ALA A 66 -22.61 20.49 17.40
CA ALA A 66 -22.03 20.56 16.06
C ALA A 66 -20.49 20.39 16.01
N HIS A 67 -19.87 19.82 17.05
CA HIS A 67 -18.46 19.44 17.01
C HIS A 67 -18.29 18.08 16.32
N SER A 68 -17.32 18.00 15.42
CA SER A 68 -16.98 16.77 14.71
C SER A 68 -15.88 16.01 15.46
N HIS A 69 -16.15 14.75 15.81
CA HIS A 69 -15.24 13.89 16.54
C HIS A 69 -14.89 12.65 15.71
N VAL A 70 -13.72 12.10 15.98
CA VAL A 70 -13.27 10.78 15.50
C VAL A 70 -13.25 9.82 16.68
N PHE A 71 -13.69 8.59 16.41
CA PHE A 71 -13.77 7.48 17.37
C PHE A 71 -12.92 6.34 16.88
N LYS A 72 -11.91 5.94 17.63
CA LYS A 72 -11.20 4.68 17.43
C LYS A 72 -11.71 3.65 18.44
N PHE A 73 -12.22 2.52 17.91
CA PHE A 73 -12.71 1.39 18.72
C PHE A 73 -11.71 0.25 18.66
N SER A 74 -11.20 -0.23 19.80
CA SER A 74 -10.35 -1.41 19.81
C SER A 74 -11.13 -2.66 19.37
N ARG A 75 -10.44 -3.59 18.70
CA ARG A 75 -11.04 -4.89 18.35
C ARG A 75 -11.01 -5.82 19.57
N ILE A 76 -12.17 -6.18 20.07
CA ILE A 76 -12.31 -7.11 21.22
C ILE A 76 -11.81 -8.53 20.92
N THR A 77 -11.61 -8.87 19.64
CA THR A 77 -11.08 -10.18 19.21
C THR A 77 -9.56 -10.26 19.26
N LEU A 78 -8.88 -9.13 19.44
CA LEU A 78 -7.42 -9.08 19.55
C LEU A 78 -6.96 -9.40 20.98
N PRO A 79 -5.72 -9.87 21.17
CA PRO A 79 -5.12 -10.03 22.48
C PRO A 79 -5.19 -8.76 23.31
N GLN A 80 -5.28 -8.89 24.64
CA GLN A 80 -5.41 -7.73 25.54
C GLN A 80 -4.27 -6.72 25.35
N GLN A 81 -3.04 -7.19 25.21
CA GLN A 81 -1.86 -6.35 24.96
C GLN A 81 -2.00 -5.45 23.71
N VAL A 82 -2.69 -5.94 22.66
CA VAL A 82 -2.96 -5.16 21.44
C VAL A 82 -4.09 -4.16 21.67
N GLN A 83 -5.08 -4.51 22.51
CA GLN A 83 -6.15 -3.58 22.87
C GLN A 83 -5.64 -2.43 23.75
N ASP A 84 -4.66 -2.69 24.61
CA ASP A 84 -4.06 -1.69 25.51
C ASP A 84 -3.28 -0.61 24.74
N ARG A 85 -2.83 -0.90 23.51
CA ARG A 85 -2.18 0.09 22.64
C ARG A 85 -3.05 1.30 22.30
N LEU A 86 -4.37 1.14 22.26
CA LEU A 86 -5.26 2.28 22.05
C LEU A 86 -5.28 3.23 23.26
N GLU A 87 -5.07 2.69 24.46
CA GLU A 87 -4.90 3.48 25.69
C GLU A 87 -3.54 4.18 25.71
N GLU A 88 -2.47 3.50 25.25
CA GLU A 88 -1.14 4.10 25.07
C GLU A 88 -1.20 5.23 24.05
N GLU A 89 -1.89 5.05 22.91
CA GLU A 89 -2.12 6.11 21.90
C GLU A 89 -2.83 7.32 22.53
N ALA A 90 -3.90 7.09 23.29
CA ALA A 90 -4.63 8.14 23.97
C ALA A 90 -3.74 8.91 24.98
N PHE A 91 -2.90 8.18 25.72
CA PHE A 91 -1.95 8.76 26.64
C PHE A 91 -0.91 9.62 25.91
N MET A 92 -0.28 9.08 24.86
CA MET A 92 0.75 9.81 24.10
C MET A 92 0.17 11.07 23.43
N LEU A 93 -1.00 10.96 22.82
CA LEU A 93 -1.68 12.10 22.21
C LEU A 93 -2.06 13.17 23.25
N SER A 94 -2.41 12.77 24.49
CA SER A 94 -2.71 13.72 25.58
C SER A 94 -1.50 14.55 26.02
N GLN A 95 -0.28 14.10 25.72
CA GLN A 95 0.96 14.85 26.03
C GLN A 95 1.26 15.95 25.01
N VAL A 96 0.50 16.02 23.91
CA VAL A 96 0.75 16.96 22.80
C VAL A 96 -0.28 18.06 22.78
N GLN A 97 0.17 19.30 22.87
CA GLN A 97 -0.67 20.51 22.73
C GLN A 97 -0.11 21.38 21.59
N HIS A 98 -0.53 21.11 20.38
CA HIS A 98 -0.05 21.82 19.20
C HIS A 98 -1.20 22.11 18.22
N PRO A 99 -1.27 23.29 17.58
CA PRO A 99 -2.38 23.65 16.68
C PRO A 99 -2.53 22.71 15.46
N ASN A 100 -1.48 21.99 15.10
CA ASN A 100 -1.48 21.01 14.02
C ASN A 100 -1.72 19.57 14.50
N VAL A 101 -2.18 19.37 15.74
CA VAL A 101 -2.49 18.04 16.29
C VAL A 101 -3.89 18.09 16.92
N PRO A 102 -4.84 17.27 16.43
CA PRO A 102 -6.16 17.21 17.01
C PRO A 102 -6.12 16.74 18.47
N PRO A 103 -6.73 17.47 19.41
CA PRO A 103 -6.69 17.12 20.83
C PRO A 103 -7.55 15.89 21.13
N VAL A 104 -7.15 15.15 22.17
CA VAL A 104 -7.97 14.10 22.78
C VAL A 104 -9.17 14.75 23.48
N VAL A 105 -10.36 14.24 23.21
CA VAL A 105 -11.58 14.60 23.95
C VAL A 105 -11.72 13.72 25.18
N LYS A 106 -11.59 12.41 25.02
CA LYS A 106 -11.63 11.43 26.10
C LYS A 106 -11.16 10.06 25.65
N PHE A 107 -10.78 9.23 26.62
CA PHE A 107 -10.62 7.79 26.46
C PHE A 107 -11.55 7.09 27.44
N GLU A 108 -12.27 6.07 26.99
CA GLU A 108 -13.16 5.27 27.81
C GLU A 108 -12.93 3.77 27.55
N ARG A 109 -13.07 2.99 28.59
CA ARG A 109 -13.08 1.52 28.49
C ARG A 109 -14.45 1.00 28.86
N VAL A 110 -15.13 0.37 27.90
CA VAL A 110 -16.44 -0.24 28.08
C VAL A 110 -16.27 -1.77 28.04
N GLY A 111 -16.24 -2.40 29.21
CA GLY A 111 -15.88 -3.81 29.34
C GLY A 111 -14.44 -4.05 28.87
N ARG A 112 -14.28 -4.82 27.81
CA ARG A 112 -12.97 -5.10 27.19
C ARG A 112 -12.60 -4.14 26.06
N GLN A 113 -13.52 -3.30 25.62
CA GLN A 113 -13.33 -2.41 24.47
C GLN A 113 -12.84 -1.04 24.91
N GLY A 114 -11.69 -0.61 24.36
CA GLY A 114 -11.23 0.77 24.43
C GLY A 114 -11.89 1.63 23.35
N ILE A 115 -12.24 2.86 23.70
CA ILE A 115 -12.80 3.88 22.80
C ILE A 115 -12.01 5.16 23.00
N LEU A 116 -11.23 5.55 22.01
CA LEU A 116 -10.55 6.84 21.98
C LEU A 116 -11.40 7.82 21.19
N VAL A 117 -11.71 8.98 21.78
CA VAL A 117 -12.44 10.08 21.16
C VAL A 117 -11.51 11.28 21.04
N MET A 118 -11.38 11.82 19.84
CA MET A 118 -10.55 13.00 19.54
C MET A 118 -11.30 13.95 18.60
N GLU A 119 -10.87 15.21 18.53
CA GLU A 119 -11.38 16.12 17.53
C GLU A 119 -11.06 15.63 16.12
N ARG A 120 -11.97 15.88 15.17
CA ARG A 120 -11.75 15.51 13.76
C ARG A 120 -10.88 16.56 13.10
N ALA A 121 -9.73 16.15 12.52
CA ALA A 121 -8.97 16.97 11.60
C ALA A 121 -9.85 17.34 10.39
N ARG A 122 -9.78 18.60 9.95
CA ARG A 122 -10.51 19.08 8.77
C ARG A 122 -9.65 18.89 7.53
N GLY A 123 -10.30 18.56 6.43
CA GLY A 123 -9.65 18.38 5.14
C GLY A 123 -9.59 16.93 4.69
N GLU A 124 -8.68 16.66 3.78
CA GLU A 124 -8.43 15.36 3.17
C GLU A 124 -7.01 14.89 3.53
N ASP A 125 -6.79 13.59 3.71
CA ASP A 125 -5.44 13.10 3.91
C ASP A 125 -4.58 13.27 2.65
N LEU A 126 -3.28 13.48 2.86
CA LEU A 126 -2.36 13.83 1.77
C LEU A 126 -2.12 12.67 0.80
N GLU A 127 -2.38 11.43 1.21
CA GLU A 127 -2.28 10.29 0.30
C GLU A 127 -3.43 10.31 -0.72
N GLN A 128 -4.67 10.53 -0.26
CA GLN A 128 -5.83 10.67 -1.15
C GLN A 128 -5.70 11.92 -2.02
N LEU A 129 -5.23 13.03 -1.45
CA LEU A 129 -4.98 14.24 -2.21
C LEU A 129 -3.95 14.02 -3.32
N CYS A 130 -2.84 13.36 -3.03
CA CYS A 130 -1.83 12.96 -4.03
C CYS A 130 -2.36 11.95 -5.06
N ARG A 131 -3.25 11.04 -4.63
CA ARG A 131 -3.89 10.12 -5.57
C ARG A 131 -4.70 10.90 -6.61
N ARG A 132 -5.46 11.89 -6.19
CA ARG A 132 -6.31 12.72 -7.06
C ARG A 132 -5.50 13.74 -7.89
N MET A 133 -4.52 14.41 -7.28
CA MET A 133 -3.77 15.51 -7.91
C MET A 133 -2.46 15.07 -8.56
N GLY A 134 -1.92 13.92 -8.21
CA GLY A 134 -0.55 13.53 -8.53
C GLY A 134 0.47 14.20 -7.60
N ALA A 135 1.61 14.61 -8.14
CA ALA A 135 2.60 15.39 -7.39
C ALA A 135 2.00 16.75 -6.99
N LEU A 136 2.10 17.10 -5.72
CA LEU A 136 1.51 18.34 -5.21
C LEU A 136 2.26 19.59 -5.73
N PRO A 137 1.57 20.74 -5.84
CA PRO A 137 2.19 22.01 -6.20
C PRO A 137 3.28 22.44 -5.21
N VAL A 138 4.30 23.16 -5.72
CA VAL A 138 5.47 23.54 -4.92
C VAL A 138 5.12 24.44 -3.75
N ASP A 139 4.19 25.38 -3.94
CA ASP A 139 3.70 26.27 -2.89
C ASP A 139 3.03 25.50 -1.74
N MET A 140 2.23 24.47 -2.07
CA MET A 140 1.63 23.58 -1.08
C MET A 140 2.70 22.74 -0.36
N ILE A 141 3.70 22.21 -1.09
CA ILE A 141 4.83 21.47 -0.48
C ILE A 141 5.58 22.36 0.50
N MET A 142 5.83 23.63 0.13
CA MET A 142 6.51 24.58 1.01
C MET A 142 5.71 24.90 2.27
N ASP A 143 4.39 25.04 2.15
CA ASP A 143 3.53 25.28 3.31
C ASP A 143 3.47 24.04 4.23
N ILE A 144 3.32 22.84 3.66
CA ILE A 144 3.37 21.58 4.41
C ILE A 144 4.73 21.43 5.11
N ALA A 145 5.84 21.68 4.40
CA ALA A 145 7.19 21.60 4.97
C ALA A 145 7.37 22.54 6.16
N ARG A 146 6.84 23.78 6.06
CA ARG A 146 6.88 24.77 7.14
C ARG A 146 6.12 24.27 8.38
N GLN A 147 4.92 23.73 8.18
CA GLN A 147 4.08 23.24 9.29
C GLN A 147 4.71 21.99 9.92
N LEU A 148 5.24 21.06 9.13
CA LEU A 148 5.97 19.89 9.63
C LEU A 148 7.23 20.29 10.41
N ALA A 149 7.99 21.28 9.94
CA ALA A 149 9.14 21.80 10.68
C ALA A 149 8.75 22.38 12.04
N ASN A 150 7.57 23.04 12.16
CA ASN A 150 7.04 23.52 13.43
C ASN A 150 6.66 22.36 14.37
N ILE A 151 6.01 21.32 13.83
CA ILE A 151 5.68 20.10 14.60
C ILE A 151 6.95 19.44 15.11
N LEU A 152 7.95 19.17 14.23
CA LEU A 152 9.23 18.56 14.64
C LEU A 152 9.94 19.37 15.71
N TYR A 153 9.94 20.69 15.58
CA TYR A 153 10.53 21.56 16.62
C TYR A 153 9.82 21.39 17.96
N TYR A 154 8.48 21.40 17.94
CA TYR A 154 7.69 21.20 19.15
C TYR A 154 7.97 19.84 19.82
N LEU A 155 8.01 18.76 19.04
CA LEU A 155 8.23 17.41 19.53
C LEU A 155 9.61 17.20 20.15
N ARG A 156 10.61 18.03 19.77
CA ARG A 156 11.96 18.03 20.38
C ARG A 156 12.04 18.82 21.68
N THR A 157 11.09 19.76 21.90
CA THR A 157 11.17 20.71 23.00
C THR A 157 10.67 20.07 24.29
N GLY A 158 11.39 20.26 25.38
CA GLY A 158 11.04 19.69 26.68
C GLY A 158 11.36 18.20 26.78
N ARG A 159 10.35 17.38 27.00
CA ARG A 159 10.47 15.93 26.95
C ARG A 159 10.29 15.43 25.51
N PRO A 160 11.35 14.96 24.85
CA PRO A 160 11.25 14.63 23.44
C PRO A 160 10.27 13.49 23.17
N LEU A 161 9.44 13.68 22.16
CA LEU A 161 8.46 12.72 21.66
C LEU A 161 8.83 12.30 20.23
N VAL A 162 8.52 11.08 19.88
CA VAL A 162 8.63 10.53 18.53
C VAL A 162 7.25 10.07 18.09
N HIS A 163 6.76 10.57 16.97
CA HIS A 163 5.50 10.08 16.36
C HIS A 163 5.68 8.68 15.77
N GLY A 164 6.80 8.47 15.07
CA GLY A 164 7.25 7.16 14.59
C GLY A 164 6.60 6.67 13.30
N ASP A 165 5.54 7.33 12.77
CA ASP A 165 4.83 6.92 11.55
C ASP A 165 4.34 8.14 10.74
N ILE A 166 5.23 9.13 10.51
CA ILE A 166 4.91 10.29 9.66
C ILE A 166 4.92 9.86 8.21
N LYS A 167 3.73 9.88 7.58
CA LYS A 167 3.50 9.51 6.19
C LYS A 167 2.30 10.27 5.62
N PRO A 168 2.09 10.30 4.29
CA PRO A 168 1.00 11.06 3.68
C PRO A 168 -0.40 10.74 4.22
N SER A 169 -0.70 9.46 4.51
CA SER A 169 -2.01 9.04 5.04
C SER A 169 -2.27 9.47 6.49
N ASN A 170 -1.21 9.84 7.25
CA ASN A 170 -1.31 10.34 8.61
C ASN A 170 -1.26 11.88 8.69
N LEU A 171 -1.37 12.55 7.55
CA LEU A 171 -1.38 14.01 7.42
C LEU A 171 -2.65 14.46 6.71
N VAL A 172 -3.49 15.21 7.41
CA VAL A 172 -4.73 15.77 6.86
C VAL A 172 -4.51 17.25 6.56
N TYR A 173 -4.88 17.69 5.35
CA TYR A 173 -4.70 19.07 4.92
C TYR A 173 -6.04 19.73 4.56
N ASP A 174 -6.34 20.83 5.25
CA ASP A 174 -7.47 21.71 4.96
C ASP A 174 -7.06 22.73 3.90
N MET A 175 -7.53 22.54 2.66
CA MET A 175 -7.21 23.41 1.53
C MET A 175 -7.69 24.86 1.73
N ASP A 176 -8.84 25.05 2.40
CA ASP A 176 -9.44 26.37 2.58
C ASP A 176 -8.67 27.20 3.62
N ARG A 177 -8.17 26.52 4.67
CA ARG A 177 -7.44 27.17 5.76
C ARG A 177 -5.93 27.06 5.62
N GLN A 178 -5.46 26.28 4.66
CA GLN A 178 -4.05 25.94 4.47
C GLN A 178 -3.44 25.41 5.79
N GLN A 179 -4.17 24.52 6.47
CA GLN A 179 -3.78 23.98 7.76
C GLN A 179 -3.54 22.48 7.66
N LEU A 180 -2.36 22.06 8.09
CA LEU A 180 -1.97 20.66 8.24
C LEU A 180 -2.36 20.14 9.62
N SER A 181 -2.78 18.89 9.70
CA SER A 181 -3.00 18.16 10.95
C SER A 181 -2.28 16.82 10.91
N LEU A 182 -1.46 16.53 11.93
CA LEU A 182 -0.82 15.23 12.13
C LEU A 182 -1.73 14.37 12.99
N ILE A 183 -2.11 13.21 12.46
CA ILE A 183 -3.04 12.26 13.07
C ILE A 183 -2.37 10.89 13.27
N ASP A 184 -3.05 9.99 13.96
CA ASP A 184 -2.64 8.59 14.21
C ASP A 184 -1.35 8.44 15.03
N TRP A 185 -1.49 8.55 16.34
CA TRP A 185 -0.42 8.49 17.34
C TRP A 185 -0.16 7.08 17.88
N GLY A 186 -0.66 6.03 17.20
CA GLY A 186 -0.53 4.64 17.63
C GLY A 186 0.91 4.10 17.65
N SER A 187 1.84 4.77 16.95
CA SER A 187 3.26 4.45 16.95
C SER A 187 4.09 5.37 17.85
N ALA A 188 3.46 6.35 18.51
CA ALA A 188 4.17 7.38 19.26
C ALA A 188 4.76 6.85 20.56
N VAL A 189 5.96 7.35 20.91
CA VAL A 189 6.69 7.02 22.13
C VAL A 189 7.46 8.24 22.64
N PHE A 190 7.82 8.23 23.91
CA PHE A 190 8.87 9.13 24.39
C PHE A 190 10.22 8.72 23.81
N ALA A 191 11.01 9.71 23.40
CA ALA A 191 12.34 9.45 22.87
C ALA A 191 13.25 8.85 23.94
N GLN A 192 13.99 7.82 23.58
CA GLN A 192 15.04 7.24 24.41
C GLN A 192 16.38 7.99 24.25
N ARG A 193 16.53 8.67 23.12
CA ARG A 193 17.65 9.55 22.83
C ARG A 193 17.17 10.92 22.35
N ASP A 194 17.89 11.98 22.73
CA ASP A 194 17.64 13.32 22.23
C ASP A 194 18.18 13.51 20.78
N GLU A 195 18.02 14.70 20.24
CA GLU A 195 18.52 15.06 18.91
C GLU A 195 20.05 15.05 18.79
N HIS A 196 20.77 15.02 19.92
CA HIS A 196 22.23 14.91 20.01
C HIS A 196 22.72 13.50 20.30
N ASP A 197 21.82 12.51 20.26
CA ASP A 197 22.08 11.09 20.55
C ASP A 197 22.49 10.80 22.00
N ARG A 198 22.11 11.68 22.93
CA ARG A 198 22.30 11.48 24.37
C ARG A 198 21.08 10.74 24.92
N ALA A 199 21.33 9.88 25.92
CA ALA A 199 20.22 9.23 26.60
C ALA A 199 19.34 10.28 27.30
N VAL A 200 18.03 10.14 27.13
CA VAL A 200 17.03 10.98 27.81
C VAL A 200 16.83 10.36 29.21
N GLU A 201 17.24 11.07 30.26
CA GLU A 201 17.02 10.63 31.63
C GLU A 201 15.56 10.80 32.05
N GLY A 202 14.96 9.78 32.65
CA GLY A 202 13.64 9.87 33.26
C GLY A 202 13.09 8.52 33.73
N ASP A 203 12.53 8.51 34.93
CA ASP A 203 11.90 7.36 35.63
C ASP A 203 10.73 6.67 34.85
N VAL A 204 10.34 7.22 33.74
CA VAL A 204 9.21 6.73 32.93
C VAL A 204 9.60 5.53 32.07
N MET A 205 10.89 5.27 31.85
CA MET A 205 11.34 4.01 31.24
C MET A 205 10.99 2.78 32.09
N ALA A 206 10.93 2.94 33.41
CA ALA A 206 10.54 1.87 34.32
C ALA A 206 9.03 1.60 34.34
N LEU A 207 8.18 2.57 33.97
CA LEU A 207 6.73 2.45 33.98
C LEU A 207 6.13 1.93 32.66
N MET A 208 6.82 2.11 31.52
CA MET A 208 6.31 1.73 30.20
C MET A 208 7.06 0.57 29.53
N SER A 209 8.07 0.02 30.14
CA SER A 209 8.84 -1.08 29.54
C SER A 209 9.08 -2.24 30.47
N SER A 210 8.11 -3.10 30.62
CA SER A 210 8.42 -4.51 30.92
C SER A 210 9.05 -5.24 29.73
N ASP A 211 9.12 -4.61 28.56
CA ASP A 211 9.65 -5.22 27.33
C ASP A 211 10.47 -4.22 26.50
N HIS A 212 11.78 -4.09 26.84
CA HIS A 212 12.73 -3.24 26.14
C HIS A 212 12.93 -3.58 24.64
N GLN A 213 12.31 -4.65 24.14
CA GLN A 213 12.45 -5.13 22.76
C GLN A 213 11.36 -4.62 21.82
N HIS A 214 10.27 -4.02 22.33
CA HIS A 214 9.11 -3.63 21.53
C HIS A 214 8.70 -2.17 21.77
N THR A 215 9.53 -1.22 21.31
CA THR A 215 9.06 0.17 21.24
C THR A 215 8.09 0.35 20.09
N ASN A 216 6.95 1.02 20.30
CA ASN A 216 5.92 1.27 19.28
C ASN A 216 6.47 2.01 18.05
N ALA A 217 7.52 2.86 18.20
CA ALA A 217 8.15 3.54 17.08
C ALA A 217 8.70 2.60 15.99
N ARG A 218 8.89 1.31 16.29
CA ARG A 218 9.28 0.29 15.30
C ARG A 218 8.18 -0.12 14.35
N MET A 219 6.96 0.31 14.60
CA MET A 219 5.76 -0.11 13.85
C MET A 219 5.39 0.84 12.71
N GLY A 220 6.20 1.86 12.44
CA GLY A 220 5.98 2.79 11.34
C GLY A 220 6.05 2.12 9.97
N ASP A 221 5.45 2.76 8.98
CA ASP A 221 5.39 2.28 7.61
C ASP A 221 6.79 2.13 7.01
N VAL A 222 7.15 0.91 6.63
CA VAL A 222 8.48 0.54 6.11
C VAL A 222 8.90 1.34 4.86
N TYR A 223 7.96 1.90 4.13
CA TYR A 223 8.22 2.72 2.96
C TYR A 223 8.54 4.19 3.28
N PHE A 224 8.33 4.61 4.53
CA PHE A 224 8.57 5.99 4.97
C PHE A 224 9.58 6.12 6.10
N ILE A 225 9.71 5.12 6.96
CA ILE A 225 10.66 5.14 8.08
C ILE A 225 12.12 5.01 7.62
N GLY A 226 13.05 5.51 8.44
CA GLY A 226 14.48 5.41 8.21
C GLY A 226 15.06 4.04 8.55
N GLU A 227 16.30 3.80 8.12
CA GLU A 227 16.99 2.53 8.36
C GLU A 227 17.28 2.27 9.84
N GLU A 228 17.59 3.31 10.60
CA GLU A 228 17.82 3.18 12.04
C GLU A 228 16.54 2.70 12.76
N GLN A 229 15.39 3.28 12.41
CA GLN A 229 14.11 2.86 12.95
C GLN A 229 13.73 1.45 12.47
N LEU A 230 13.93 1.15 11.18
CA LEU A 230 13.70 -0.18 10.60
C LEU A 230 14.59 -1.23 11.27
N GLY A 231 15.87 -0.91 11.53
CA GLY A 231 16.82 -1.76 12.22
C GLY A 231 16.58 -1.90 13.72
N GLY A 232 15.61 -1.16 14.28
CA GLY A 232 15.24 -1.23 15.68
C GLY A 232 16.17 -0.48 16.63
N ALA A 233 16.80 0.60 16.16
CA ALA A 233 17.56 1.51 17.02
C ALA A 233 16.67 2.13 18.11
N LEU A 234 17.29 2.68 19.15
CA LEU A 234 16.60 3.41 20.21
C LEU A 234 15.86 4.62 19.63
N SER A 235 14.62 4.85 20.08
CA SER A 235 13.78 5.92 19.56
C SER A 235 14.41 7.29 19.75
N SER A 236 14.41 8.09 18.70
CA SER A 236 14.98 9.44 18.64
C SER A 236 14.10 10.34 17.78
N PRO A 237 14.04 11.67 18.05
CA PRO A 237 13.39 12.64 17.18
C PRO A 237 13.88 12.60 15.72
N ARG A 238 15.06 12.02 15.49
CA ARG A 238 15.63 11.82 14.15
C ARG A 238 14.80 10.88 13.27
N PHE A 239 14.01 9.98 13.88
CA PHE A 239 13.08 9.11 13.13
C PHE A 239 12.01 9.93 12.41
N ASP A 240 11.41 10.89 13.11
CA ASP A 240 10.38 11.75 12.53
C ASP A 240 10.93 12.69 11.45
N GLU A 241 12.20 13.10 11.55
CA GLU A 241 12.84 13.88 10.48
C GLU A 241 12.94 13.08 9.18
N GLN A 242 13.30 11.81 9.28
CA GLN A 242 13.35 10.94 8.11
C GLN A 242 11.95 10.68 7.55
N GLY A 243 10.95 10.46 8.41
CA GLY A 243 9.55 10.35 8.00
C GLY A 243 9.04 11.59 7.27
N VAL A 244 9.38 12.78 7.77
CA VAL A 244 9.05 14.06 7.10
C VAL A 244 9.74 14.18 5.75
N ALA A 245 11.03 13.88 5.66
CA ALA A 245 11.76 13.94 4.38
C ALA A 245 11.18 12.97 3.36
N ALA A 246 10.90 11.73 3.77
CA ALA A 246 10.27 10.71 2.95
C ALA A 246 8.89 11.14 2.45
N THR A 247 8.10 11.73 3.34
CA THR A 247 6.76 12.26 3.04
C THR A 247 6.83 13.39 2.02
N LEU A 248 7.65 14.40 2.26
CA LEU A 248 7.78 15.55 1.35
C LEU A 248 8.29 15.12 -0.03
N TYR A 249 9.23 14.16 -0.09
CA TYR A 249 9.67 13.56 -1.35
C TYR A 249 8.51 12.87 -2.08
N ALA A 250 7.75 12.03 -1.39
CA ALA A 250 6.61 11.34 -1.97
C ALA A 250 5.55 12.31 -2.50
N LEU A 251 5.22 13.34 -1.73
CA LEU A 251 4.24 14.37 -2.12
C LEU A 251 4.71 15.20 -3.33
N ALA A 252 5.97 15.57 -3.37
CA ALA A 252 6.53 16.40 -4.44
C ALA A 252 6.79 15.63 -5.72
N SER A 253 7.20 14.36 -5.62
CA SER A 253 7.49 13.50 -6.78
C SER A 253 6.27 12.75 -7.30
N GLY A 254 5.22 12.61 -6.49
CA GLY A 254 4.11 11.70 -6.76
C GLY A 254 4.48 10.23 -6.55
N GLN A 255 5.62 9.92 -5.92
CA GLN A 255 6.01 8.57 -5.54
C GLN A 255 5.17 8.04 -4.38
N ALA A 256 5.18 6.71 -4.19
CA ALA A 256 4.48 6.06 -3.09
C ALA A 256 5.36 5.87 -1.85
N SER A 257 6.63 6.29 -1.88
CA SER A 257 7.58 6.04 -0.80
C SER A 257 8.80 6.94 -0.87
N ARG A 258 9.69 6.81 0.14
CA ARG A 258 11.00 7.45 0.18
C ARG A 258 12.01 6.83 -0.80
N PHE A 259 11.76 5.63 -1.29
CA PHE A 259 12.70 4.90 -2.13
C PHE A 259 12.70 5.38 -3.58
N GLY A 260 13.76 5.08 -4.28
CA GLY A 260 13.93 5.47 -5.69
C GLY A 260 14.50 6.88 -5.90
N THR A 261 14.96 7.55 -4.84
CA THR A 261 15.61 8.89 -4.90
C THR A 261 16.86 8.91 -5.80
N THR A 262 17.53 7.80 -5.96
CA THR A 262 18.67 7.63 -6.86
C THR A 262 18.26 7.66 -8.35
N VAL A 263 17.01 7.26 -8.65
CA VAL A 263 16.45 7.22 -10.01
C VAL A 263 15.69 8.50 -10.34
N ILE A 264 14.93 9.03 -9.37
CA ILE A 264 14.19 10.29 -9.46
C ILE A 264 14.67 11.18 -8.30
N PRO A 265 15.81 11.85 -8.43
CA PRO A 265 16.39 12.58 -7.32
C PRO A 265 15.54 13.81 -6.94
N PRO A 266 15.56 14.24 -5.67
CA PRO A 266 14.81 15.42 -5.19
C PRO A 266 15.11 16.69 -6.01
N THR A 267 16.32 16.81 -6.57
CA THR A 267 16.73 17.92 -7.40
C THR A 267 16.07 17.97 -8.79
N SER A 268 15.43 16.87 -9.22
CA SER A 268 14.77 16.77 -10.53
C SER A 268 13.24 16.96 -10.49
N ILE A 269 12.65 17.08 -9.30
CA ILE A 269 11.18 17.12 -9.14
C ILE A 269 10.59 18.54 -9.04
N GLY A 270 11.42 19.56 -9.31
CA GLY A 270 10.96 20.95 -9.40
C GLY A 270 10.81 21.67 -8.06
N LEU A 271 11.37 21.16 -7.00
CA LEU A 271 11.44 21.84 -5.70
C LEU A 271 12.46 22.98 -5.70
N PRO A 272 12.33 23.99 -4.82
CA PRO A 272 13.40 24.95 -4.58
C PRO A 272 14.70 24.24 -4.24
N VAL A 273 15.82 24.73 -4.80
CA VAL A 273 17.13 24.06 -4.73
C VAL A 273 17.55 23.73 -3.30
N GLU A 274 17.31 24.64 -2.36
CA GLU A 274 17.65 24.45 -0.95
C GLU A 274 16.85 23.31 -0.31
N LEU A 275 15.52 23.27 -0.56
CA LEU A 275 14.69 22.19 -0.07
C LEU A 275 15.07 20.86 -0.74
N ALA A 276 15.28 20.86 -2.05
CA ALA A 276 15.66 19.66 -2.80
C ALA A 276 16.96 19.04 -2.26
N ARG A 277 18.01 19.86 -2.04
CA ARG A 277 19.28 19.42 -1.47
C ARG A 277 19.14 18.96 -0.02
N THR A 278 18.30 19.64 0.74
CA THR A 278 18.04 19.26 2.13
C THR A 278 17.36 17.89 2.21
N LEU A 279 16.32 17.64 1.38
CA LEU A 279 15.66 16.34 1.32
C LEU A 279 16.61 15.24 0.82
N ASP A 280 17.43 15.53 -0.19
CA ASP A 280 18.45 14.60 -0.70
C ASP A 280 19.43 14.18 0.41
N ALA A 281 19.89 15.15 1.23
CA ALA A 281 20.79 14.87 2.35
C ALA A 281 20.07 14.13 3.51
N MET A 282 18.80 14.47 3.80
CA MET A 282 18.01 13.79 4.84
C MET A 282 17.66 12.35 4.48
N LEU A 283 17.56 12.02 3.19
CA LEU A 283 17.25 10.69 2.67
C LEU A 283 18.50 9.88 2.28
N GLY A 284 19.66 10.50 2.31
CA GLY A 284 20.94 9.86 1.98
C GLY A 284 21.47 8.92 3.06
N ASP A 285 22.49 8.14 2.73
CA ASP A 285 23.03 7.07 3.58
C ASP A 285 23.94 7.57 4.71
N ASP A 286 24.50 8.79 4.60
CA ASP A 286 25.42 9.35 5.59
C ASP A 286 24.67 9.88 6.83
N PRO A 287 24.79 9.24 8.01
CA PRO A 287 24.06 9.63 9.23
C PRO A 287 24.41 11.05 9.69
N LEU A 288 25.65 11.50 9.51
CA LEU A 288 26.06 12.83 9.92
C LEU A 288 25.41 13.90 9.05
N ARG A 289 25.40 13.69 7.75
CA ARG A 289 24.72 14.58 6.80
C ARG A 289 23.21 14.61 7.05
N ARG A 290 22.59 13.47 7.31
CA ARG A 290 21.15 13.41 7.66
C ARG A 290 20.84 14.29 8.87
N ARG A 291 21.62 14.16 9.96
CA ARG A 291 21.44 14.97 11.19
C ARG A 291 21.58 16.47 10.92
N GLN A 292 22.63 16.86 10.22
CA GLN A 292 22.86 18.27 9.87
C GLN A 292 21.74 18.83 8.99
N ALA A 293 21.29 18.05 8.01
CA ALA A 293 20.20 18.43 7.12
C ALA A 293 18.85 18.53 7.86
N GLY A 294 18.55 17.61 8.80
CA GLY A 294 17.37 17.68 9.66
C GLY A 294 17.32 18.92 10.53
N ASP A 295 18.46 19.27 11.17
CA ASP A 295 18.58 20.52 11.95
C ASP A 295 18.43 21.76 11.08
N TYR A 296 19.02 21.73 9.88
CA TYR A 296 18.87 22.80 8.90
C TYR A 296 17.43 22.93 8.42
N PHE A 297 16.76 21.82 8.11
CA PHE A 297 15.35 21.78 7.70
C PHE A 297 14.45 22.46 8.73
N ILE A 298 14.54 22.03 9.99
CA ILE A 298 13.71 22.59 11.06
C ILE A 298 13.96 24.09 11.21
N ARG A 299 15.21 24.50 11.21
CA ARG A 299 15.56 25.93 11.39
C ARG A 299 15.13 26.80 10.22
N SER A 300 15.36 26.33 8.98
CA SER A 300 15.09 27.13 7.77
C SER A 300 13.61 27.13 7.38
N MET A 301 12.94 25.96 7.41
CA MET A 301 11.56 25.86 6.95
C MET A 301 10.56 26.55 7.86
N ARG A 302 10.75 26.58 9.17
CA ARG A 302 9.88 27.31 10.10
C ARG A 302 9.69 28.78 9.73
N HIS A 303 10.66 29.40 9.08
CA HIS A 303 10.65 30.80 8.70
C HIS A 303 10.38 31.03 7.19
N SER A 304 10.02 29.99 6.45
CA SER A 304 9.83 30.05 4.99
C SER A 304 8.54 30.79 4.54
N HIS A 305 7.67 31.20 5.47
CA HIS A 305 6.42 31.91 5.17
C HIS A 305 6.61 33.25 4.41
N ARG A 306 7.84 33.72 4.28
CA ARG A 306 8.19 34.92 3.53
C ARG A 306 8.51 34.64 2.06
N LEU A 307 8.56 33.37 1.65
CA LEU A 307 8.83 32.98 0.29
C LEU A 307 7.53 32.88 -0.48
N HIS A 308 7.36 33.75 -1.47
CA HIS A 308 6.27 33.66 -2.43
C HIS A 308 6.77 32.97 -3.68
N LEU A 309 6.26 31.77 -3.97
CA LEU A 309 6.65 31.00 -5.14
C LEU A 309 5.54 31.08 -6.18
N PRO A 310 5.87 31.44 -7.45
CA PRO A 310 4.87 31.42 -8.50
C PRO A 310 4.41 29.98 -8.76
N GLN A 311 3.10 29.79 -8.88
CA GLN A 311 2.53 28.51 -9.29
C GLN A 311 2.93 28.22 -10.74
N LEU A 312 3.82 27.28 -10.92
CA LEU A 312 4.14 26.75 -12.24
C LEU A 312 3.08 25.69 -12.59
N ARG A 313 2.24 25.97 -13.59
CA ARG A 313 1.36 24.95 -14.16
C ARG A 313 2.23 23.85 -14.77
N ARG A 314 2.18 22.66 -14.21
CA ARG A 314 2.79 21.48 -14.82
C ARG A 314 1.96 21.10 -16.06
N PRO A 315 2.61 20.80 -17.20
CA PRO A 315 1.88 20.24 -18.35
C PRO A 315 1.26 18.89 -17.94
N GLU A 316 0.11 18.56 -18.54
CA GLU A 316 -0.48 17.24 -18.34
C GLU A 316 0.52 16.14 -18.73
N PRO A 317 0.76 15.17 -17.84
CA PRO A 317 1.72 14.12 -18.14
C PRO A 317 1.18 13.20 -19.25
N GLN A 318 2.04 12.91 -20.24
CA GLN A 318 1.72 11.90 -21.25
C GLN A 318 2.08 10.51 -20.73
N ALA A 319 1.18 9.55 -20.93
CA ALA A 319 1.40 8.18 -20.51
C ALA A 319 2.49 7.50 -21.34
N GLN A 320 3.52 6.98 -20.68
CA GLN A 320 4.61 6.22 -21.33
C GLN A 320 4.15 4.82 -21.76
N ILE A 321 3.22 4.23 -21.03
CA ILE A 321 2.53 2.98 -21.40
C ILE A 321 1.04 3.20 -21.51
N PRO A 322 0.28 2.37 -22.26
CA PRO A 322 -1.14 2.55 -22.45
C PRO A 322 -1.92 2.51 -21.13
N VAL A 323 -2.76 3.53 -20.93
CA VAL A 323 -3.80 3.60 -19.89
C VAL A 323 -5.12 3.93 -20.57
N TRP A 324 -6.12 3.10 -20.33
CA TRP A 324 -7.42 3.19 -20.99
C TRP A 324 -8.45 3.81 -20.04
N LEU A 325 -9.06 4.91 -20.45
CA LEU A 325 -10.17 5.48 -19.71
C LEU A 325 -11.46 4.76 -20.10
N GLN A 326 -12.20 4.28 -19.11
CA GLN A 326 -13.52 3.70 -19.31
C GLN A 326 -14.58 4.78 -19.25
N ASN A 327 -15.44 4.83 -20.29
CA ASN A 327 -16.51 5.83 -20.41
C ASN A 327 -17.72 5.52 -19.50
N ARG A 328 -17.74 4.38 -18.84
CA ARG A 328 -18.79 4.00 -17.88
C ARG A 328 -18.27 4.23 -16.48
N HIS A 329 -18.92 5.11 -15.77
CA HIS A 329 -18.68 5.25 -14.33
C HIS A 329 -19.07 3.93 -13.66
N ARG A 330 -18.12 3.25 -13.11
CA ARG A 330 -18.30 2.04 -12.30
C ARG A 330 -17.53 2.26 -11.01
N ASP A 331 -18.19 1.97 -9.92
CA ASP A 331 -17.55 1.95 -8.62
C ASP A 331 -16.65 0.71 -8.54
N VAL A 332 -15.35 0.93 -8.66
CA VAL A 332 -14.31 -0.11 -8.68
C VAL A 332 -13.49 -0.01 -7.41
N GLU A 333 -13.46 -1.09 -6.67
CA GLU A 333 -12.60 -1.29 -5.51
C GLU A 333 -11.46 -2.20 -5.93
N THR A 334 -10.29 -1.62 -6.14
CA THR A 334 -9.16 -2.35 -6.74
C THR A 334 -8.48 -3.25 -5.72
N VAL A 335 -8.34 -4.51 -6.04
CA VAL A 335 -7.48 -5.49 -5.36
C VAL A 335 -6.34 -5.85 -6.30
N SER A 336 -5.11 -5.83 -5.80
CA SER A 336 -3.93 -6.15 -6.60
C SER A 336 -3.23 -7.43 -6.15
N TYR A 337 -2.76 -8.19 -7.13
CA TYR A 337 -1.82 -9.28 -6.94
C TYR A 337 -0.55 -9.00 -7.72
N SER A 338 0.59 -9.23 -7.12
CA SER A 338 1.88 -9.04 -7.78
C SER A 338 2.83 -10.20 -7.47
N SER A 339 3.61 -10.61 -8.46
CA SER A 339 4.61 -11.67 -8.32
C SER A 339 5.85 -11.14 -7.58
N ARG A 340 5.71 -10.89 -6.28
CA ARG A 340 6.82 -10.37 -5.46
C ARG A 340 7.94 -11.36 -5.27
N LYS A 341 7.64 -12.64 -5.34
CA LYS A 341 8.64 -13.71 -5.23
C LYS A 341 9.74 -13.62 -6.27
N SER A 342 9.44 -13.06 -7.45
CA SER A 342 10.51 -12.84 -8.44
C SER A 342 11.61 -11.90 -7.92
N PHE A 343 11.30 -11.06 -6.93
CA PHE A 343 12.27 -10.24 -6.20
C PHE A 343 12.85 -10.94 -4.97
N LEU A 344 12.22 -12.04 -4.52
CA LEU A 344 12.47 -12.66 -3.22
C LEU A 344 12.99 -14.08 -3.30
N LYS A 345 13.57 -14.50 -4.36
CA LYS A 345 13.92 -15.90 -4.63
C LYS A 345 14.52 -16.72 -3.47
N GLU A 346 14.67 -16.17 -2.26
CA GLU A 346 15.48 -16.78 -1.21
C GLU A 346 15.00 -16.71 0.22
N HIS A 347 13.82 -16.16 0.50
CA HIS A 347 13.31 -16.25 1.87
C HIS A 347 12.32 -17.40 1.99
N ASN A 348 12.84 -18.57 2.41
CA ASN A 348 12.05 -19.65 2.98
C ASN A 348 11.41 -19.21 4.31
N SER A 349 10.44 -18.33 4.26
CA SER A 349 9.58 -18.08 5.40
C SER A 349 8.59 -19.24 5.50
N GLN A 350 8.80 -20.08 6.50
CA GLN A 350 7.94 -21.25 6.75
C GLN A 350 6.59 -20.88 7.39
N ASP A 351 6.39 -19.61 7.73
CA ASP A 351 5.18 -19.17 8.41
C ASP A 351 4.11 -18.68 7.43
N PRO A 352 2.90 -19.30 7.44
CA PRO A 352 1.81 -18.88 6.57
C PRO A 352 1.26 -17.53 7.03
N ILE A 353 1.31 -16.50 6.18
CA ILE A 353 0.78 -15.13 6.42
C ILE A 353 -0.70 -15.14 6.84
N ALA A 354 -1.48 -16.12 6.41
CA ALA A 354 -2.88 -16.24 6.84
C ALA A 354 -3.06 -16.38 8.37
N ARG A 355 -1.98 -16.64 9.11
CA ARG A 355 -1.97 -16.72 10.59
C ARG A 355 -1.28 -15.54 11.23
N MET A 356 -0.69 -14.63 10.45
CA MET A 356 -0.03 -13.45 10.99
C MET A 356 -1.07 -12.40 11.38
N ASP A 357 -0.90 -11.82 12.56
CA ASP A 357 -1.56 -10.57 12.90
C ASP A 357 -0.90 -9.39 12.15
N ASP A 358 -1.51 -8.21 12.21
CA ASP A 358 -1.04 -7.03 11.48
C ASP A 358 0.42 -6.65 11.88
N VAL A 359 0.83 -6.92 13.12
CA VAL A 359 2.20 -6.67 13.63
C VAL A 359 3.22 -7.66 13.06
N GLN A 360 2.85 -8.94 13.01
CA GLN A 360 3.69 -9.98 12.42
C GLN A 360 3.84 -9.77 10.93
N LEU A 361 2.77 -9.34 10.25
CA LEU A 361 2.77 -9.00 8.85
C LEU A 361 3.72 -7.84 8.55
N GLU A 362 3.70 -6.78 9.36
CA GLU A 362 4.60 -5.64 9.24
C GLU A 362 6.07 -6.04 9.48
N LYS A 363 6.34 -6.86 10.50
CA LYS A 363 7.66 -7.42 10.76
C LYS A 363 8.15 -8.28 9.60
N TYR A 364 7.26 -9.06 8.99
CA TYR A 364 7.57 -9.83 7.80
C TYR A 364 7.99 -8.91 6.65
N TYR A 365 7.25 -7.83 6.36
CA TYR A 365 7.61 -6.89 5.29
C TYR A 365 8.93 -6.18 5.56
N ARG A 366 9.26 -5.86 6.79
CA ARG A 366 10.56 -5.27 7.15
C ARG A 366 11.70 -6.23 6.79
N ASN A 367 11.57 -7.48 7.17
CA ASN A 367 12.56 -8.51 6.83
C ASN A 367 12.63 -8.76 5.33
N PHE A 368 11.50 -8.72 4.67
CA PHE A 368 11.35 -8.89 3.24
C PHE A 368 12.07 -7.81 2.43
N LEU A 369 11.94 -6.57 2.85
CA LEU A 369 12.58 -5.44 2.17
C LEU A 369 14.08 -5.35 2.45
N ALA A 370 14.57 -6.00 3.50
CA ALA A 370 15.97 -5.92 3.92
C ALA A 370 16.98 -6.41 2.87
N GLY A 371 16.55 -7.33 1.98
CA GLY A 371 17.40 -7.85 0.89
C GLY A 371 17.28 -7.13 -0.44
N MET A 372 16.48 -6.04 -0.51
CA MET A 372 16.21 -5.32 -1.75
C MET A 372 16.98 -4.00 -1.82
N GLY A 373 17.41 -3.61 -3.01
CA GLY A 373 17.89 -2.26 -3.29
C GLY A 373 16.75 -1.22 -3.25
N ASP A 374 17.11 0.04 -3.07
CA ASP A 374 16.12 1.13 -2.94
C ASP A 374 15.26 1.33 -4.19
N THR A 375 15.84 1.10 -5.38
CA THR A 375 15.07 1.17 -6.63
C THR A 375 13.98 0.11 -6.69
N GLU A 376 14.28 -1.11 -6.23
CA GLU A 376 13.32 -2.20 -6.21
C GLU A 376 12.25 -2.00 -5.15
N LYS A 377 12.61 -1.51 -3.96
CA LYS A 377 11.65 -1.09 -2.94
C LYS A 377 10.73 0.00 -3.48
N GLY A 378 11.30 1.01 -4.15
CA GLY A 378 10.55 2.07 -4.80
C GLY A 378 9.63 1.57 -5.90
N PHE A 379 10.10 0.62 -6.71
CA PHE A 379 9.30 -0.02 -7.76
C PHE A 379 8.11 -0.79 -7.18
N ILE A 380 8.31 -1.62 -6.17
CA ILE A 380 7.23 -2.37 -5.51
C ILE A 380 6.21 -1.41 -4.88
N ALA A 381 6.67 -0.35 -4.22
CA ALA A 381 5.79 0.67 -3.66
C ALA A 381 5.00 1.41 -4.75
N ALA A 382 5.62 1.70 -5.88
CA ALA A 382 4.96 2.36 -7.02
C ALA A 382 3.89 1.45 -7.64
N VAL A 383 4.16 0.15 -7.80
CA VAL A 383 3.14 -0.83 -8.24
C VAL A 383 2.02 -0.93 -7.21
N GLY A 384 2.34 -1.00 -5.92
CA GLY A 384 1.36 -1.01 -4.84
C GLY A 384 0.44 0.21 -4.87
N ARG A 385 1.00 1.40 -5.14
CA ARG A 385 0.21 2.63 -5.28
C ARG A 385 -0.81 2.58 -6.42
N LEU A 386 -0.51 1.88 -7.52
CA LEU A 386 -1.48 1.75 -8.62
C LEU A 386 -2.79 1.11 -8.14
N ALA A 387 -2.74 0.26 -7.12
CA ALA A 387 -3.92 -0.36 -6.54
C ALA A 387 -4.85 0.61 -5.77
N HIS A 388 -4.38 1.81 -5.45
CA HIS A 388 -5.19 2.84 -4.81
C HIS A 388 -6.11 3.58 -5.81
N TYR A 389 -5.90 3.40 -7.11
CA TYR A 389 -6.75 3.95 -8.16
C TYR A 389 -7.86 2.94 -8.52
N PRO A 390 -9.05 3.41 -8.97
CA PRO A 390 -10.11 2.52 -9.44
C PRO A 390 -9.76 1.94 -10.81
N ILE A 391 -8.80 1.01 -10.85
CA ILE A 391 -8.30 0.37 -12.06
C ILE A 391 -8.58 -1.13 -12.07
N VAL A 392 -8.74 -1.65 -13.28
CA VAL A 392 -8.75 -3.09 -13.56
C VAL A 392 -7.79 -3.34 -14.72
N GLY A 393 -7.01 -4.40 -14.65
CA GLY A 393 -6.11 -4.73 -15.75
C GLY A 393 -4.91 -5.56 -15.31
N GLY A 394 -3.94 -5.68 -16.20
CA GLY A 394 -2.70 -6.41 -15.99
C GLY A 394 -1.48 -5.60 -16.38
N LEU A 395 -0.38 -5.95 -15.75
CA LEU A 395 0.93 -5.38 -15.99
C LEU A 395 1.97 -6.51 -15.95
N ALA A 396 2.79 -6.62 -16.99
CA ALA A 396 3.93 -7.51 -17.02
C ALA A 396 5.18 -6.74 -17.41
N ILE A 397 6.25 -6.90 -16.66
CA ILE A 397 7.52 -6.23 -16.89
C ILE A 397 8.60 -7.29 -17.06
N HIS A 398 9.24 -7.26 -18.21
CA HIS A 398 10.33 -8.13 -18.57
C HIS A 398 11.63 -7.33 -18.57
N TRP A 399 12.54 -7.69 -17.68
CA TRP A 399 13.92 -7.19 -17.74
C TRP A 399 14.77 -8.14 -18.55
N GLN A 400 15.46 -7.59 -19.52
CA GLN A 400 16.40 -8.28 -20.38
C GLN A 400 17.71 -7.47 -20.48
N GLU A 401 18.76 -8.05 -21.00
CA GLU A 401 20.03 -7.34 -21.21
C GLU A 401 19.87 -6.11 -22.11
N THR A 402 18.99 -6.20 -23.10
CA THR A 402 18.75 -5.16 -24.12
C THR A 402 17.82 -4.04 -23.64
N GLY A 403 17.17 -4.19 -22.49
CA GLY A 403 16.23 -3.20 -21.98
C GLY A 403 15.09 -3.78 -21.17
N VAL A 404 14.08 -2.94 -20.95
CA VAL A 404 12.88 -3.25 -20.18
C VAL A 404 11.67 -3.25 -21.10
N PHE A 405 10.94 -4.34 -21.13
CA PHE A 405 9.72 -4.48 -21.92
C PHE A 405 8.54 -4.46 -20.96
N ILE A 406 7.61 -3.55 -21.16
CA ILE A 406 6.43 -3.40 -20.34
C ILE A 406 5.19 -3.65 -21.17
N ASP A 407 4.46 -4.68 -20.81
CA ASP A 407 3.17 -5.02 -21.38
C ASP A 407 2.06 -4.64 -20.38
N SER A 408 1.09 -3.86 -20.82
CA SER A 408 0.06 -3.33 -19.92
C SER A 408 -1.31 -3.25 -20.56
N ASN A 409 -2.34 -3.50 -19.75
CA ASN A 409 -3.74 -3.36 -20.12
C ASN A 409 -4.51 -2.79 -18.92
N LEU A 410 -4.18 -1.55 -18.53
CA LEU A 410 -4.74 -0.87 -17.37
C LEU A 410 -5.95 -0.02 -17.79
N ALA A 411 -7.11 -0.29 -17.25
CA ALA A 411 -8.35 0.44 -17.47
C ALA A 411 -8.73 1.24 -16.22
N LEU A 412 -8.84 2.56 -16.34
CA LEU A 412 -9.22 3.49 -15.28
C LEU A 412 -10.72 3.79 -15.37
N TYR A 413 -11.42 3.74 -14.24
CA TYR A 413 -12.87 3.95 -14.13
C TYR A 413 -13.26 5.33 -13.57
N ASP A 414 -12.29 6.16 -13.21
CA ASP A 414 -12.50 7.55 -12.82
C ASP A 414 -11.63 8.50 -13.67
N ALA A 415 -12.31 9.31 -14.49
CA ALA A 415 -11.63 10.29 -15.35
C ALA A 415 -10.91 11.40 -14.56
N GLY A 416 -11.39 11.73 -13.37
CA GLY A 416 -10.80 12.76 -12.52
C GLY A 416 -9.40 12.40 -12.02
N GLU A 417 -9.12 11.10 -11.90
CA GLU A 417 -7.81 10.60 -11.42
C GLU A 417 -6.80 10.31 -12.57
N LYS A 418 -7.17 10.57 -13.83
CA LYS A 418 -6.35 10.21 -15.00
C LYS A 418 -4.94 10.79 -14.96
N ALA A 419 -4.80 12.08 -14.69
CA ALA A 419 -3.50 12.74 -14.69
C ALA A 419 -2.59 12.18 -13.56
N ALA A 420 -3.16 11.95 -12.39
CA ALA A 420 -2.46 11.38 -11.25
C ALA A 420 -2.03 9.93 -11.51
N LEU A 421 -2.92 9.10 -12.06
CA LEU A 421 -2.59 7.72 -12.46
C LEU A 421 -1.48 7.69 -13.51
N VAL A 422 -1.55 8.54 -14.53
CA VAL A 422 -0.51 8.61 -15.57
C VAL A 422 0.85 8.97 -14.97
N LEU A 423 0.89 9.91 -14.02
CA LEU A 423 2.13 10.23 -13.31
C LEU A 423 2.64 9.03 -12.49
N ALA A 424 1.76 8.35 -11.76
CA ALA A 424 2.12 7.17 -10.98
C ALA A 424 2.68 6.03 -11.86
N VAL A 425 2.05 5.79 -13.01
CA VAL A 425 2.50 4.82 -14.01
C VAL A 425 3.85 5.21 -14.59
N ASN A 426 4.05 6.48 -14.95
CA ASN A 426 5.33 6.95 -15.48
C ASN A 426 6.47 6.82 -14.46
N ASN A 427 6.20 7.09 -13.21
CA ASN A 427 7.15 6.89 -12.12
C ASN A 427 7.52 5.40 -11.97
N MET A 428 6.54 4.52 -12.00
CA MET A 428 6.75 3.07 -11.98
C MET A 428 7.63 2.62 -13.17
N VAL A 429 7.37 3.13 -14.38
CA VAL A 429 8.20 2.84 -15.57
C VAL A 429 9.64 3.33 -15.36
N THR A 430 9.83 4.53 -14.82
CA THR A 430 11.17 5.09 -14.55
C THR A 430 11.94 4.21 -13.56
N LEU A 431 11.29 3.78 -12.47
CA LEU A 431 11.90 2.88 -11.51
C LEU A 431 12.21 1.50 -12.11
N ALA A 432 11.31 0.94 -12.92
CA ALA A 432 11.57 -0.32 -13.63
C ALA A 432 12.80 -0.22 -14.54
N ARG A 433 12.99 0.90 -15.23
CA ARG A 433 14.17 1.17 -16.08
C ARG A 433 15.46 1.24 -15.27
N GLY A 434 15.39 1.64 -14.02
CA GLY A 434 16.52 1.68 -13.10
C GLY A 434 16.94 0.30 -12.56
N ILE A 435 16.18 -0.76 -12.83
CA ILE A 435 16.47 -2.12 -12.37
C ILE A 435 17.16 -2.90 -13.50
N LYS A 436 18.40 -3.35 -13.29
CA LYS A 436 19.15 -4.19 -14.22
C LYS A 436 19.15 -5.64 -13.77
N ARG A 437 18.18 -6.41 -14.19
CA ARG A 437 18.03 -7.85 -13.89
C ARG A 437 17.48 -8.58 -15.10
N ILE A 438 17.50 -9.90 -15.05
CA ILE A 438 16.77 -10.75 -16.00
C ILE A 438 15.60 -11.38 -15.24
N GLY A 439 14.40 -11.29 -15.80
CA GLY A 439 13.22 -11.88 -15.21
C GLY A 439 11.92 -11.16 -15.58
N VAL A 440 10.83 -11.70 -15.07
CA VAL A 440 9.48 -11.20 -15.33
C VAL A 440 8.81 -10.88 -13.99
N PHE A 441 8.21 -9.70 -13.92
CA PHE A 441 7.33 -9.32 -12.83
C PHE A 441 5.91 -9.16 -13.40
N LYS A 442 4.92 -9.67 -12.68
CA LYS A 442 3.51 -9.62 -13.07
C LYS A 442 2.70 -8.96 -11.96
N ALA A 443 1.75 -8.12 -12.34
CA ALA A 443 0.75 -7.61 -11.43
C ALA A 443 -0.63 -7.60 -12.10
N CYS A 444 -1.64 -8.00 -11.35
CA CYS A 444 -3.03 -8.01 -11.78
C CYS A 444 -3.86 -7.15 -10.83
N PHE A 445 -4.77 -6.37 -11.40
CA PHE A 445 -5.66 -5.47 -10.68
C PHE A 445 -7.09 -5.90 -11.00
N PHE A 446 -7.86 -6.20 -9.95
CA PHE A 446 -9.23 -6.70 -10.05
C PHE A 446 -10.19 -5.77 -9.35
N ASN A 447 -11.45 -5.83 -9.74
CA ASN A 447 -12.51 -5.27 -8.92
C ASN A 447 -12.90 -6.30 -7.83
N ALA A 448 -12.77 -5.91 -6.57
CA ALA A 448 -13.12 -6.77 -5.42
C ALA A 448 -14.57 -7.26 -5.46
N ARG A 449 -15.49 -6.47 -6.03
CA ARG A 449 -16.91 -6.83 -6.15
C ARG A 449 -17.18 -7.96 -7.13
N ASP A 450 -16.27 -8.20 -8.07
CA ASP A 450 -16.36 -9.26 -9.06
C ASP A 450 -15.67 -10.55 -8.60
N THR A 451 -15.07 -10.55 -7.41
CA THR A 451 -14.41 -11.72 -6.84
C THR A 451 -15.43 -12.75 -6.36
N LEU A 452 -15.28 -13.99 -6.79
CA LEU A 452 -16.08 -15.10 -6.28
C LEU A 452 -15.48 -15.65 -4.99
N HIS A 453 -16.34 -15.88 -4.01
CA HIS A 453 -15.98 -16.44 -2.70
C HIS A 453 -16.66 -17.80 -2.53
N ILE A 454 -15.88 -18.87 -2.40
CA ILE A 454 -16.35 -20.23 -2.20
C ILE A 454 -15.80 -20.72 -0.86
N GLU A 455 -16.68 -21.04 0.09
CA GLU A 455 -16.30 -21.47 1.43
C GLU A 455 -16.56 -22.96 1.63
N ARG A 456 -15.74 -23.58 2.49
CA ARG A 456 -15.97 -24.92 3.02
C ARG A 456 -15.85 -24.91 4.54
N SER A 457 -16.52 -25.85 5.20
CA SER A 457 -16.54 -25.92 6.67
C SER A 457 -15.17 -26.27 7.26
N ASP A 458 -14.46 -27.17 6.61
CA ASP A 458 -13.10 -27.58 7.00
C ASP A 458 -12.30 -28.08 5.78
N THR A 459 -11.03 -28.37 6.00
CA THR A 459 -10.10 -28.79 4.93
C THR A 459 -10.38 -30.20 4.37
N SER A 460 -11.16 -31.02 5.04
CA SER A 460 -11.54 -32.36 4.56
C SER A 460 -12.66 -32.31 3.51
N GLN A 461 -13.41 -31.20 3.49
CA GLN A 461 -14.49 -31.00 2.53
C GLN A 461 -13.98 -30.36 1.23
N PRO A 462 -14.52 -30.76 0.07
CA PRO A 462 -14.19 -30.08 -1.18
C PRO A 462 -14.81 -28.66 -1.22
N PHE A 463 -14.22 -27.78 -2.00
CA PHE A 463 -14.89 -26.54 -2.38
C PHE A 463 -16.05 -26.83 -3.32
N VAL A 464 -17.21 -26.24 -3.06
CA VAL A 464 -18.39 -26.42 -3.91
C VAL A 464 -18.88 -25.05 -4.35
N ALA A 465 -18.82 -24.81 -5.67
CA ALA A 465 -19.41 -23.61 -6.23
C ALA A 465 -20.94 -23.69 -6.12
N GLY A 466 -21.55 -22.68 -5.50
CA GLY A 466 -23.01 -22.61 -5.37
C GLY A 466 -23.73 -22.55 -6.73
N ALA A 467 -24.92 -23.06 -6.80
CA ALA A 467 -25.75 -22.98 -7.98
C ALA A 467 -25.97 -21.50 -8.38
N GLY A 468 -25.69 -21.16 -9.62
CA GLY A 468 -25.82 -19.80 -10.15
C GLY A 468 -24.58 -18.91 -10.03
N LEU A 469 -23.49 -19.37 -9.39
CA LEU A 469 -22.21 -18.67 -9.46
C LEU A 469 -21.66 -18.72 -10.89
N GLN A 470 -21.26 -17.58 -11.40
CA GLN A 470 -20.65 -17.44 -12.73
C GLN A 470 -19.44 -16.51 -12.67
N LEU A 471 -18.37 -16.89 -13.34
CA LEU A 471 -17.24 -16.00 -13.58
C LEU A 471 -17.65 -14.92 -14.59
N PRO A 472 -17.55 -13.64 -14.24
CA PRO A 472 -17.90 -12.55 -15.15
C PRO A 472 -16.90 -12.44 -16.29
N PHE A 473 -17.37 -12.03 -17.47
CA PHE A 473 -16.53 -11.56 -18.56
C PHE A 473 -17.28 -10.56 -19.43
N GLU A 474 -16.51 -9.68 -20.07
CA GLU A 474 -17.03 -8.74 -21.05
C GLU A 474 -16.83 -9.29 -22.47
N VAL A 475 -17.68 -8.87 -23.40
CA VAL A 475 -17.51 -9.16 -24.81
C VAL A 475 -17.15 -7.86 -25.52
N GLY A 476 -15.99 -7.84 -26.15
CA GLY A 476 -15.50 -6.71 -26.94
C GLY A 476 -15.65 -6.96 -28.44
N ASP A 477 -15.40 -5.91 -29.20
CA ASP A 477 -15.35 -6.02 -30.67
C ASP A 477 -14.12 -6.85 -31.08
N VAL A 478 -14.27 -7.53 -32.21
CA VAL A 478 -13.21 -8.34 -32.80
C VAL A 478 -12.13 -7.40 -33.36
N PRO A 479 -10.93 -7.35 -32.80
CA PRO A 479 -9.82 -6.67 -33.44
C PRO A 479 -9.51 -7.32 -34.80
N SER A 480 -8.73 -6.66 -35.61
CA SER A 480 -8.28 -7.20 -36.91
C SER A 480 -7.62 -8.58 -36.75
N LEU A 481 -7.57 -9.37 -37.82
CA LEU A 481 -6.90 -10.69 -37.81
C LEU A 481 -5.44 -10.63 -37.33
N GLU A 482 -4.75 -9.51 -37.56
CA GLU A 482 -3.39 -9.28 -37.10
C GLU A 482 -3.29 -9.18 -35.56
N ASP A 483 -4.33 -8.68 -34.91
CA ASP A 483 -4.37 -8.61 -33.45
C ASP A 483 -4.55 -9.97 -32.77
N LYS A 484 -5.05 -10.97 -33.51
CA LYS A 484 -5.29 -12.33 -32.95
C LYS A 484 -4.01 -13.11 -32.65
N SER A 485 -2.94 -12.86 -33.37
CA SER A 485 -1.64 -13.54 -33.22
C SER A 485 -0.73 -12.90 -32.20
N ARG A 486 -1.12 -11.75 -31.62
CA ARG A 486 -0.25 -10.91 -30.79
C ARG A 486 -0.75 -10.79 -29.35
N LEU A 487 -1.13 -11.90 -28.75
CA LEU A 487 -1.45 -11.97 -27.34
C LEU A 487 -0.36 -12.77 -26.62
N HIS A 488 0.25 -12.18 -25.63
CA HIS A 488 1.16 -12.87 -24.73
C HIS A 488 0.38 -13.53 -23.59
N SER A 489 0.61 -14.82 -23.40
CA SER A 489 0.13 -15.58 -22.26
C SER A 489 1.29 -15.78 -21.29
N TYR A 490 1.13 -15.26 -20.10
CA TYR A 490 2.14 -15.36 -19.04
C TYR A 490 1.98 -16.59 -18.15
N PHE A 491 1.04 -17.44 -18.52
CA PHE A 491 0.82 -18.73 -17.87
C PHE A 491 1.65 -19.85 -18.50
N GLU A 492 1.93 -19.77 -19.79
CA GLU A 492 2.60 -20.85 -20.55
C GLU A 492 4.01 -21.13 -20.04
N ASP A 493 4.62 -20.18 -19.39
CA ASP A 493 5.90 -20.42 -18.75
C ASP A 493 5.80 -21.36 -17.55
N GLY A 494 4.57 -21.74 -17.11
CA GLY A 494 4.11 -22.83 -16.19
C GLY A 494 5.06 -23.29 -15.11
N LYS A 495 6.16 -22.64 -15.02
CA LYS A 495 7.31 -22.87 -14.17
C LYS A 495 7.66 -21.62 -13.38
N ASP A 496 6.72 -20.66 -13.32
CA ASP A 496 6.96 -19.50 -12.50
C ASP A 496 7.08 -20.00 -11.06
N PRO A 497 8.27 -19.93 -10.44
CA PRO A 497 8.50 -20.48 -9.09
C PRO A 497 7.65 -19.78 -8.04
N ASP A 498 6.86 -18.78 -8.45
CA ASP A 498 6.00 -17.99 -7.60
C ASP A 498 4.61 -18.58 -7.39
N GLU A 499 4.22 -19.56 -8.21
CA GLU A 499 2.94 -20.24 -8.07
C GLU A 499 3.08 -21.45 -7.14
N ASN A 500 2.51 -21.35 -5.93
CA ASN A 500 2.56 -22.45 -4.94
C ASN A 500 1.33 -23.34 -4.96
N LEU A 501 0.24 -22.90 -5.62
CA LEU A 501 -0.98 -23.68 -5.77
C LEU A 501 -0.90 -24.48 -7.07
N GLU A 502 -0.82 -25.79 -6.97
CA GLU A 502 -1.02 -26.66 -8.12
C GLU A 502 -2.49 -26.74 -8.45
N LEU A 503 -2.86 -26.22 -9.62
CA LEU A 503 -4.23 -26.33 -10.12
C LEU A 503 -4.47 -27.77 -10.63
N PRO A 504 -5.69 -28.33 -10.38
CA PRO A 504 -6.07 -29.63 -10.91
C PRO A 504 -5.96 -29.70 -12.43
N ALA A 505 -5.61 -30.87 -12.96
CA ALA A 505 -5.44 -31.08 -14.40
C ALA A 505 -6.67 -30.68 -15.21
N GLU A 506 -7.86 -30.84 -14.65
CA GLU A 506 -9.11 -30.46 -15.28
C GLU A 506 -9.25 -28.93 -15.40
N ILE A 507 -8.89 -28.19 -14.35
CA ILE A 507 -8.88 -26.71 -14.42
C ILE A 507 -7.82 -26.25 -15.42
N MET A 508 -6.63 -26.85 -15.39
CA MET A 508 -5.55 -26.57 -16.35
C MET A 508 -5.97 -26.81 -17.78
N ALA A 509 -6.70 -27.90 -18.05
CA ALA A 509 -7.23 -28.20 -19.40
C ALA A 509 -8.23 -27.13 -19.87
N GLU A 510 -9.12 -26.66 -18.98
CA GLU A 510 -10.08 -25.60 -19.32
C GLU A 510 -9.40 -24.24 -19.53
N LEU A 511 -8.41 -23.91 -18.69
CA LEU A 511 -7.59 -22.71 -18.89
C LEU A 511 -6.84 -22.76 -20.22
N GLY A 512 -6.32 -23.94 -20.61
CA GLY A 512 -5.73 -24.17 -21.92
C GLY A 512 -6.71 -23.95 -23.08
N ARG A 513 -7.98 -24.38 -22.95
CA ARG A 513 -9.04 -24.12 -23.94
C ARG A 513 -9.37 -22.64 -24.02
N ILE A 514 -9.52 -21.97 -22.87
CA ILE A 514 -9.72 -20.52 -22.80
C ILE A 514 -8.56 -19.79 -23.47
N ASN A 515 -7.31 -20.23 -23.23
CA ASN A 515 -6.13 -19.61 -23.83
C ASN A 515 -6.12 -19.65 -25.35
N GLN A 516 -6.72 -20.68 -25.95
CA GLN A 516 -6.88 -20.78 -27.42
C GLN A 516 -7.96 -19.86 -27.99
N ILE A 517 -8.88 -19.37 -27.16
CA ILE A 517 -9.88 -18.40 -27.56
C ILE A 517 -9.29 -17.00 -27.49
N HIS A 518 -9.59 -16.18 -28.51
CA HIS A 518 -9.10 -14.81 -28.56
C HIS A 518 -9.75 -13.95 -27.47
N HIS A 519 -9.01 -13.68 -26.41
CA HIS A 519 -9.45 -12.89 -25.26
C HIS A 519 -8.24 -12.18 -24.61
N THR A 520 -8.50 -11.28 -23.72
CA THR A 520 -7.52 -10.66 -22.81
C THR A 520 -8.05 -10.69 -21.39
N GLY A 521 -7.18 -10.58 -20.42
CA GLY A 521 -7.53 -10.51 -19.01
C GLY A 521 -6.75 -11.48 -18.15
N CYS A 522 -7.25 -11.70 -16.96
CA CYS A 522 -6.59 -12.49 -15.95
C CYS A 522 -7.62 -13.27 -15.12
N ILE A 523 -7.21 -14.44 -14.64
CA ILE A 523 -7.92 -15.23 -13.64
C ILE A 523 -6.92 -15.73 -12.61
N ILE A 524 -7.21 -15.53 -11.32
CA ILE A 524 -6.37 -15.96 -10.21
C ILE A 524 -7.22 -16.72 -9.21
N PHE A 525 -6.70 -17.87 -8.76
CA PHE A 525 -7.24 -18.69 -7.70
C PHE A 525 -6.38 -18.48 -6.45
N GLU A 526 -6.99 -18.06 -5.35
CA GLU A 526 -6.36 -17.98 -4.05
C GLU A 526 -7.04 -18.98 -3.12
N ALA A 527 -6.37 -20.09 -2.83
CA ALA A 527 -6.85 -21.14 -1.97
C ALA A 527 -6.29 -20.98 -0.54
N LEU A 528 -7.18 -20.72 0.40
CA LEU A 528 -6.94 -20.71 1.83
C LEU A 528 -7.56 -21.97 2.47
N PRO A 529 -7.25 -22.32 3.73
CA PRO A 529 -7.74 -23.56 4.33
C PRO A 529 -9.25 -23.81 4.14
N ASN A 530 -10.07 -22.80 4.40
CA ASN A 530 -11.54 -22.91 4.34
C ASN A 530 -12.19 -21.96 3.34
N HIS A 531 -11.41 -21.32 2.49
CA HIS A 531 -11.91 -20.28 1.61
C HIS A 531 -11.12 -20.25 0.29
N LEU A 532 -11.82 -20.40 -0.82
CA LEU A 532 -11.29 -20.18 -2.16
C LEU A 532 -11.85 -18.87 -2.71
N LYS A 533 -10.96 -18.01 -3.19
CA LYS A 533 -11.31 -16.81 -3.95
C LYS A 533 -10.93 -17.01 -5.39
N VAL A 534 -11.82 -16.63 -6.30
CA VAL A 534 -11.52 -16.59 -7.72
C VAL A 534 -11.68 -15.15 -8.20
N HIS A 535 -10.54 -14.52 -8.47
CA HIS A 535 -10.46 -13.17 -9.01
C HIS A 535 -10.37 -13.25 -10.52
N SER A 536 -11.18 -12.48 -11.22
CA SER A 536 -11.12 -12.45 -12.68
C SER A 536 -11.47 -11.09 -13.24
N TYR A 537 -10.75 -10.70 -14.29
CA TYR A 537 -11.23 -9.76 -15.28
C TYR A 537 -10.93 -10.37 -16.65
N LEU A 538 -11.94 -10.61 -17.42
CA LEU A 538 -11.81 -11.29 -18.70
C LEU A 538 -12.60 -10.52 -19.75
N LYS A 539 -11.99 -10.31 -20.92
CA LYS A 539 -12.63 -9.69 -22.07
C LYS A 539 -12.48 -10.59 -23.28
N LEU A 540 -13.57 -11.18 -23.71
CA LEU A 540 -13.64 -11.99 -24.91
C LEU A 540 -13.57 -11.08 -26.14
N LEU A 541 -12.61 -11.32 -27.04
CA LEU A 541 -12.40 -10.53 -28.25
C LEU A 541 -12.95 -11.22 -29.52
N ASN A 542 -13.49 -12.41 -29.36
CA ASN A 542 -14.19 -13.14 -30.44
C ASN A 542 -15.62 -13.49 -30.01
N PRO A 543 -16.62 -12.63 -30.29
CA PRO A 543 -18.01 -12.84 -29.88
C PRO A 543 -18.59 -14.18 -30.34
N ARG A 544 -18.13 -14.72 -31.48
CA ARG A 544 -18.61 -16.01 -32.02
C ARG A 544 -18.26 -17.20 -31.12
N LYS A 545 -17.31 -17.04 -30.23
CA LYS A 545 -16.85 -18.06 -29.26
C LYS A 545 -17.45 -17.89 -27.87
N GLN A 546 -18.42 -17.01 -27.69
CA GLN A 546 -19.01 -16.69 -26.39
C GLN A 546 -19.55 -17.92 -25.65
N ALA A 547 -20.29 -18.79 -26.35
CA ALA A 547 -20.83 -20.01 -25.74
C ALA A 547 -19.72 -20.98 -25.29
N ALA A 548 -18.69 -21.17 -26.12
CA ALA A 548 -17.55 -22.03 -25.75
C ALA A 548 -16.73 -21.46 -24.58
N PHE A 549 -16.55 -20.14 -24.57
CA PHE A 549 -15.83 -19.43 -23.49
C PHE A 549 -16.59 -19.55 -22.17
N ARG A 550 -17.91 -19.30 -22.18
CA ARG A 550 -18.80 -19.50 -21.02
C ARG A 550 -18.73 -20.93 -20.50
N ALA A 551 -18.87 -21.91 -21.39
CA ALA A 551 -18.85 -23.32 -21.01
C ALA A 551 -17.52 -23.74 -20.37
N SER A 552 -16.38 -23.18 -20.81
CA SER A 552 -15.10 -23.45 -20.16
C SER A 552 -15.01 -22.82 -18.76
N LEU A 553 -15.51 -21.59 -18.58
CA LEU A 553 -15.57 -20.94 -17.26
C LEU A 553 -16.48 -21.70 -16.29
N ASP A 554 -17.63 -22.18 -16.75
CA ASP A 554 -18.56 -22.97 -15.93
C ASP A 554 -17.94 -24.32 -15.53
N ARG A 555 -17.18 -24.98 -16.42
CA ARG A 555 -16.45 -26.21 -16.09
C ARG A 555 -15.30 -25.95 -15.09
N ILE A 556 -14.62 -24.80 -15.17
CA ILE A 556 -13.66 -24.40 -14.14
C ILE A 556 -14.32 -24.38 -12.76
N LEU A 557 -15.47 -23.70 -12.64
CA LEU A 557 -16.20 -23.65 -11.38
C LEU A 557 -16.69 -25.03 -10.91
N HIS A 558 -17.06 -25.91 -11.84
CA HIS A 558 -17.43 -27.29 -11.52
C HIS A 558 -16.25 -28.10 -10.92
N HIS A 559 -15.02 -27.78 -11.34
CA HIS A 559 -13.81 -28.49 -10.91
C HIS A 559 -13.09 -27.88 -9.69
N VAL A 560 -13.58 -26.77 -9.12
CA VAL A 560 -12.93 -26.16 -7.94
C VAL A 560 -12.83 -27.10 -6.74
N GLY A 561 -13.73 -28.08 -6.62
CA GLY A 561 -13.70 -29.10 -5.58
C GLY A 561 -12.46 -30.00 -5.63
N LYS A 562 -11.75 -30.05 -6.75
CA LYS A 562 -10.50 -30.79 -6.90
C LYS A 562 -9.27 -30.02 -6.47
N ILE A 563 -9.40 -28.75 -6.15
CA ILE A 563 -8.29 -27.92 -5.65
C ILE A 563 -7.87 -28.45 -4.29
N GLN A 564 -6.62 -28.91 -4.22
CA GLN A 564 -5.96 -29.39 -3.02
C GLN A 564 -4.76 -28.49 -2.71
N GLY A 565 -4.53 -28.24 -1.43
CA GLY A 565 -3.45 -27.34 -1.01
C GLY A 565 -3.89 -25.90 -0.82
N GLN A 566 -2.92 -25.03 -0.61
CA GLN A 566 -3.10 -23.61 -0.31
C GLN A 566 -2.09 -22.81 -1.15
N GLY A 567 -2.44 -21.59 -1.49
CA GLY A 567 -1.59 -20.70 -2.26
C GLY A 567 -2.35 -19.96 -3.34
N VAL A 568 -1.62 -19.42 -4.27
CA VAL A 568 -2.17 -18.61 -5.38
C VAL A 568 -1.64 -19.17 -6.70
N SER A 569 -2.52 -19.30 -7.67
CA SER A 569 -2.19 -19.66 -9.03
C SER A 569 -3.17 -19.05 -10.02
N GLY A 570 -2.75 -18.87 -11.24
CA GLY A 570 -3.62 -18.35 -12.30
C GLY A 570 -2.85 -17.96 -13.54
N PHE A 571 -3.53 -17.31 -14.47
CA PHE A 571 -2.86 -16.81 -15.66
C PHE A 571 -3.35 -15.41 -16.05
N MET A 572 -2.49 -14.73 -16.81
CA MET A 572 -2.78 -13.43 -17.40
C MET A 572 -2.46 -13.46 -18.87
N LYS A 573 -3.33 -12.84 -19.68
CA LYS A 573 -3.16 -12.72 -21.11
C LYS A 573 -3.33 -11.26 -21.52
N LEU A 574 -2.25 -10.66 -22.03
CA LEU A 574 -2.22 -9.26 -22.41
C LEU A 574 -2.03 -9.08 -23.91
N PRO A 575 -2.58 -8.01 -24.52
CA PRO A 575 -2.36 -7.70 -25.92
C PRO A 575 -0.92 -7.26 -26.19
N TYR A 576 -0.19 -8.00 -27.00
CA TYR A 576 1.21 -7.70 -27.37
C TYR A 576 1.40 -6.28 -27.95
N LYS A 577 0.40 -5.75 -28.65
CA LYS A 577 0.41 -4.39 -29.18
C LYS A 577 0.58 -3.29 -28.12
N ASN A 578 0.30 -3.60 -26.88
CA ASN A 578 0.45 -2.67 -25.75
C ASN A 578 1.84 -2.71 -25.14
N THR A 579 2.70 -3.63 -25.57
CA THR A 579 4.08 -3.73 -25.10
C THR A 579 4.87 -2.49 -25.54
N ARG A 580 5.62 -1.90 -24.59
CA ARG A 580 6.56 -0.81 -24.83
C ARG A 580 7.93 -1.26 -24.40
N GLN A 581 8.94 -0.90 -25.21
CA GLN A 581 10.35 -1.15 -24.90
C GLN A 581 10.99 0.15 -24.44
N PHE A 582 11.83 0.03 -23.41
CA PHE A 582 12.59 1.12 -22.82
C PHE A 582 14.05 0.70 -22.65
N GLU A 583 14.95 1.65 -22.80
CA GLU A 583 16.35 1.44 -22.44
C GLU A 583 16.54 1.49 -20.94
N HIS A 584 17.50 0.72 -20.43
CA HIS A 584 17.92 0.82 -19.04
C HIS A 584 18.46 2.23 -18.73
N LEU A 585 18.26 2.66 -17.49
CA LEU A 585 18.90 3.89 -17.01
C LEU A 585 20.30 3.56 -16.48
N ASP A 586 21.31 4.27 -17.00
CA ASP A 586 22.73 4.03 -16.70
C ASP A 586 23.19 4.50 -15.31
N ARG A 587 22.28 5.03 -14.49
CA ARG A 587 22.63 5.74 -13.26
C ARG A 587 22.83 4.87 -12.01
N LEU A 588 22.66 3.57 -12.12
CA LEU A 588 22.73 2.71 -10.94
C LEU A 588 24.04 1.95 -10.91
N ALA A 589 24.76 2.10 -9.81
CA ALA A 589 25.86 1.23 -9.47
C ALA A 589 25.34 -0.21 -9.19
N ASP A 590 26.17 -1.19 -9.43
CA ASP A 590 25.85 -2.62 -9.22
C ASP A 590 25.44 -2.96 -7.77
N ASP A 591 25.69 -2.06 -6.81
CA ASP A 591 25.36 -2.20 -5.40
C ASP A 591 23.86 -2.09 -5.09
N PHE A 592 23.04 -1.60 -6.03
CA PHE A 592 21.58 -1.44 -5.86
C PHE A 592 20.77 -2.70 -6.15
N TYR A 593 21.40 -3.75 -6.63
CA TYR A 593 20.69 -4.99 -6.92
C TYR A 593 20.64 -5.90 -5.72
N PRO A 594 19.49 -6.56 -5.45
CA PRO A 594 19.50 -7.66 -4.53
C PRO A 594 20.55 -8.65 -5.04
N ARG A 595 21.62 -8.81 -4.29
CA ARG A 595 22.62 -9.83 -4.60
C ARG A 595 21.89 -11.15 -4.68
N ASN A 596 21.87 -11.75 -5.86
CA ASN A 596 21.44 -13.13 -5.97
C ASN A 596 22.38 -13.94 -5.05
N PRO A 597 21.92 -14.51 -3.92
CA PRO A 597 22.80 -15.29 -3.02
C PRO A 597 23.52 -16.42 -3.75
N LYS A 598 22.96 -16.95 -4.84
CA LYS A 598 23.64 -17.91 -5.71
C LYS A 598 24.86 -17.32 -6.44
N GLN A 599 24.94 -16.01 -6.59
CA GLN A 599 26.11 -15.32 -7.17
C GLN A 599 27.07 -14.80 -6.08
N ALA A 600 26.64 -14.70 -4.85
CA ALA A 600 27.46 -14.24 -3.74
C ALA A 600 28.36 -15.34 -3.14
N GLY A 601 28.34 -16.57 -3.66
CA GLY A 601 29.26 -17.63 -3.24
C GLY A 601 29.06 -18.08 -1.78
N ILE A 602 27.85 -17.96 -1.23
CA ILE A 602 27.48 -18.46 0.09
C ILE A 602 26.53 -19.66 -0.08
#